data_99831c8afce546dc5dae6344080d50fe
#
_entry.id   99831c8afce546dc5dae6344080d50fe
#
_cell.length_a   1.000
_cell.length_b   1.000
_cell.length_c   1.000
_cell.angle_alpha   90.00
_cell.angle_beta   90.00
_cell.angle_gamma   90.00
#
_symmetry.space_group_name_H-M   'P 1'
#
loop_
_entity.id
_entity.type
_entity.pdbx_description
1 polymer ?
#
loop_
_entity_poly.entity_id
_entity_poly.type
_entity_poly.pdbx_seq_one_letter_code
_entity_poly.pdbx_strand_id
1 'polypeptide(L)' 'MKKWEENMEFWNAGVTLLRTVVIVLGAALLTWGAINLMEGYGGDNPGAKSQGIKQMAAGGGVILIGTTLVPMLSGLLG' A
#
# COMPACT_ATOMS: atom_id res chain seq x y z
N MET A 1 -11.16 10.59 31.46
CA MET A 1 -12.12 10.22 30.41
C MET A 1 -11.89 10.97 29.13
N LYS A 2 -11.91 12.31 29.17
CA LYS A 2 -11.66 13.13 27.97
C LYS A 2 -10.27 12.90 27.36
N LYS A 3 -9.25 12.70 28.16
CA LYS A 3 -7.89 12.42 27.66
C LYS A 3 -7.83 11.09 26.88
N TRP A 4 -8.56 10.09 27.33
CA TRP A 4 -8.63 8.82 26.63
C TRP A 4 -9.32 8.95 25.28
N GLU A 5 -10.43 9.68 25.24
CA GLU A 5 -11.16 9.92 24.00
C GLU A 5 -10.32 10.72 23.02
N GLU A 6 -9.67 11.79 23.49
CA GLU A 6 -8.78 12.60 22.65
C GLU A 6 -7.61 11.79 22.11
N ASN A 7 -6.98 10.95 22.95
CA ASN A 7 -5.87 10.10 22.55
C ASN A 7 -6.33 9.03 21.54
N MET A 8 -7.53 8.49 21.73
CA MET A 8 -8.08 7.51 20.80
C MET A 8 -8.43 8.14 19.46
N GLU A 9 -8.96 9.36 19.45
CA GLU A 9 -9.22 10.08 18.21
C GLU A 9 -7.93 10.37 17.46
N PHE A 10 -6.91 10.85 18.18
CA PHE A 10 -5.61 11.11 17.60
C PHE A 10 -4.99 9.82 17.03
N TRP A 11 -5.06 8.74 17.79
CA TRP A 11 -4.57 7.43 17.38
C TRP A 11 -5.29 6.94 16.12
N ASN A 12 -6.62 7.01 16.10
CA ASN A 12 -7.42 6.59 14.97
C ASN A 12 -7.13 7.43 13.73
N ALA A 13 -6.95 8.74 13.89
CA ALA A 13 -6.59 9.62 12.79
C ALA A 13 -5.22 9.26 12.23
N GLY A 14 -4.24 8.99 13.10
CA GLY A 14 -2.90 8.57 12.70
C GLY A 14 -2.90 7.24 11.95
N VAL A 15 -3.64 6.26 12.45
CA VAL A 15 -3.77 4.95 11.81
C VAL A 15 -4.45 5.07 10.45
N THR A 16 -5.51 5.88 10.35
CA THR A 16 -6.20 6.11 9.09
C THR A 16 -5.27 6.76 8.07
N LEU A 17 -4.49 7.76 8.49
CA LEU A 17 -3.52 8.41 7.63
C LEU A 17 -2.45 7.44 7.15
N LEU A 18 -1.90 6.64 8.06
CA LEU A 18 -0.90 5.62 7.72
C LEU A 18 -1.44 4.62 6.71
N ARG A 19 -2.65 4.12 6.96
CA ARG A 19 -3.32 3.18 6.06
C ARG A 19 -3.48 3.79 4.67
N THR A 20 -3.95 5.03 4.60
CA THR A 20 -4.16 5.72 3.33
C THR A 20 -2.84 5.89 2.59
N VAL A 21 -1.78 6.33 3.26
CA VAL A 21 -0.47 6.51 2.65
C VAL A 21 0.07 5.18 2.10
N VAL A 22 -0.02 4.12 2.88
CA VAL A 22 0.44 2.79 2.46
C VAL A 22 -0.32 2.31 1.22
N ILE A 23 -1.64 2.46 1.21
CA ILE A 23 -2.48 2.04 0.08
C ILE A 23 -2.17 2.87 -1.16
N VAL A 24 -2.00 4.19 -1.02
CA VAL A 24 -1.66 5.07 -2.14
C VAL A 24 -0.30 4.71 -2.72
N LEU A 25 0.70 4.45 -1.88
CA LEU A 25 2.01 4.02 -2.35
C LEU A 25 1.95 2.68 -3.07
N GLY A 26 1.16 1.74 -2.55
CA GLY A 26 0.96 0.45 -3.20
C GLY A 26 0.26 0.59 -4.55
N ALA A 27 -0.76 1.44 -4.62
CA ALA A 27 -1.49 1.71 -5.88
C ALA A 27 -0.57 2.38 -6.91
N ALA A 28 0.27 3.32 -6.49
CA ALA A 28 1.23 3.98 -7.37
C ALA A 28 2.23 2.97 -7.93
N LEU A 29 2.76 2.11 -7.08
CA LEU A 29 3.70 1.07 -7.49
C LEU A 29 3.05 0.05 -8.42
N LEU A 30 1.80 -0.33 -8.14
CA LEU A 30 1.03 -1.23 -8.98
C LEU A 30 0.82 -0.64 -10.37
N THR A 31 0.44 0.64 -10.44
CA THR A 31 0.24 1.37 -11.70
C THR A 31 1.54 1.45 -12.49
N TRP A 32 2.64 1.79 -11.83
CA TRP A 32 3.95 1.84 -12.46
C TRP A 32 4.35 0.47 -13.01
N GLY A 33 4.12 -0.59 -12.23
CA GLY A 33 4.39 -1.96 -12.64
C GLY A 33 3.56 -2.37 -13.86
N ALA A 34 2.29 -1.98 -13.89
CA ALA A 34 1.43 -2.24 -15.04
C ALA A 34 1.94 -1.55 -16.29
N ILE A 35 2.39 -0.30 -16.19
CA ILE A 35 2.97 0.44 -17.31
C ILE A 35 4.23 -0.27 -17.81
N ASN A 36 5.13 -0.66 -16.90
CA ASN A 36 6.36 -1.38 -17.29
C ASN A 36 6.05 -2.72 -17.93
N LEU A 37 5.04 -3.42 -17.43
CA LEU A 37 4.62 -4.69 -18.00
C LEU A 37 4.11 -4.50 -19.44
N MET A 38 3.29 -3.49 -19.65
CA MET A 38 2.77 -3.16 -20.99
C MET A 38 3.88 -2.77 -21.96
N GLU A 39 4.85 -1.98 -21.51
CA GLU A 39 6.03 -1.64 -22.30
C GLU A 39 6.84 -2.87 -22.66
N GLY A 40 6.99 -3.80 -21.69
CA GLY A 40 7.71 -5.05 -21.93
C GLY A 40 7.06 -5.91 -22.98
N TYR A 41 5.76 -6.02 -22.97
CA TYR A 41 5.02 -6.78 -23.98
C TYR A 41 4.97 -6.06 -25.32
N GLY A 42 4.68 -4.76 -25.30
CA GLY A 42 4.54 -3.97 -26.53
C GLY A 42 5.86 -3.72 -27.23
N GLY A 43 6.93 -3.51 -26.48
CA GLY A 43 8.27 -3.25 -27.01
C GLY A 43 9.19 -4.45 -27.07
N ASP A 44 8.68 -5.63 -26.75
CA ASP A 44 9.47 -6.87 -26.68
C ASP A 44 10.72 -6.71 -25.81
N ASN A 45 10.54 -6.09 -24.64
CA ASN A 45 11.60 -5.82 -23.68
C ASN A 45 11.45 -6.72 -22.45
N PRO A 46 12.19 -7.84 -22.36
CA PRO A 46 12.05 -8.77 -21.23
C PRO A 46 12.45 -8.17 -19.89
N GLY A 47 13.36 -7.18 -19.87
CA GLY A 47 13.72 -6.49 -18.64
C GLY A 47 12.59 -5.67 -18.06
N ALA A 48 11.89 -4.89 -18.90
CA ALA A 48 10.73 -4.11 -18.49
C ALA A 48 9.57 -5.01 -18.05
N LYS A 49 9.36 -6.12 -18.73
CA LYS A 49 8.34 -7.11 -18.40
C LYS A 49 8.58 -7.71 -17.01
N SER A 50 9.80 -8.15 -16.74
CA SER A 50 10.19 -8.74 -15.44
C SER A 50 10.05 -7.72 -14.31
N GLN A 51 10.52 -6.50 -14.54
CA GLN A 51 10.42 -5.42 -13.56
C GLN A 51 8.97 -5.07 -13.27
N GLY A 52 8.12 -5.00 -14.30
CA GLY A 52 6.70 -4.71 -14.17
C GLY A 52 6.00 -5.74 -13.29
N ILE A 53 6.28 -7.03 -13.50
CA ILE A 53 5.71 -8.11 -12.69
C ILE A 53 6.11 -7.97 -11.23
N LYS A 54 7.40 -7.71 -10.96
CA LYS A 54 7.90 -7.52 -9.61
C LYS A 54 7.26 -6.32 -8.93
N GLN A 55 7.11 -5.21 -9.64
CA GLN A 55 6.48 -4.00 -9.11
C GLN A 55 5.01 -4.21 -8.82
N MET A 56 4.29 -4.92 -9.68
CA MET A 56 2.89 -5.24 -9.45
C MET A 56 2.71 -6.13 -8.22
N ALA A 57 3.56 -7.14 -8.07
CA ALA A 57 3.53 -8.01 -6.90
C ALA A 57 3.83 -7.22 -5.61
N ALA A 58 4.84 -6.36 -5.65
CA ALA A 58 5.20 -5.51 -4.51
C ALA A 58 4.09 -4.51 -4.18
N GLY A 59 3.52 -3.86 -5.19
CA GLY A 59 2.42 -2.91 -5.00
C GLY A 59 1.18 -3.57 -4.41
N GLY A 60 0.82 -4.75 -4.91
CA GLY A 60 -0.28 -5.54 -4.36
C GLY A 60 -0.01 -5.96 -2.93
N GLY A 61 1.22 -6.37 -2.61
CA GLY A 61 1.63 -6.71 -1.25
C GLY A 61 1.52 -5.52 -0.30
N VAL A 62 1.96 -4.34 -0.73
CA VAL A 62 1.86 -3.11 0.06
C VAL A 62 0.39 -2.76 0.32
N ILE A 63 -0.49 -2.91 -0.67
CA ILE A 63 -1.92 -2.68 -0.49
C ILE A 63 -2.50 -3.65 0.55
N LEU A 64 -2.13 -4.92 0.48
CA LEU A 64 -2.57 -5.92 1.46
C LEU A 64 -2.11 -5.56 2.88
N ILE A 65 -0.88 -5.07 3.04
CA ILE A 65 -0.38 -4.59 4.32
C ILE A 65 -1.26 -3.45 4.84
N GLY A 66 -1.54 -2.46 4.00
CA GLY A 66 -2.36 -1.32 4.38
C GLY A 66 -3.80 -1.69 4.73
N THR A 67 -4.40 -2.64 4.02
CA THR A 67 -5.79 -3.04 4.24
C THR A 67 -5.96 -4.07 5.35
N THR A 68 -4.92 -4.85 5.66
CA THR A 68 -5.01 -5.98 6.59
C THR A 68 -4.17 -5.77 7.85
N LEU A 69 -2.86 -5.58 7.69
CA LEU A 69 -1.95 -5.53 8.84
C LEU A 69 -2.08 -4.24 9.65
N VAL A 70 -2.24 -3.10 9.00
CA VAL A 70 -2.36 -1.83 9.71
C VAL A 70 -3.60 -1.81 10.60
N PRO A 71 -4.80 -2.20 10.12
CA PRO A 71 -5.97 -2.32 10.99
C PRO A 71 -5.80 -3.36 12.11
N MET A 72 -5.12 -4.47 11.85
CA MET A 72 -4.85 -5.48 12.89
C MET A 72 -3.98 -4.93 14.00
N LEU A 73 -2.92 -4.19 13.65
CA LEU A 73 -2.07 -3.54 14.63
C LEU A 73 -2.85 -2.55 15.47
N SER A 74 -3.72 -1.76 14.85
CA SER A 74 -4.59 -0.84 15.55
C SER A 74 -5.48 -1.56 16.55
N GLY A 75 -6.07 -2.69 16.14
CA GLY A 75 -6.91 -3.50 17.02
C GLY A 75 -6.17 -4.10 18.20
N LEU A 76 -4.90 -4.49 18.00
CA LEU A 76 -4.08 -5.06 19.07
C LEU A 76 -3.60 -4.00 20.07
N LEU A 77 -3.35 -2.79 19.59
CA LEU A 77 -2.81 -1.72 20.43
C LEU A 77 -3.90 -0.84 21.06
N GLY A 78 -5.04 -0.84 20.49
CA GLY A 78 -6.14 0.00 20.92
C GLY A 78 -7.36 -0.75 21.28
#